data_54c23a971940e998d686afdfcb4630e7
#
_entry.id   54c23a971940e998d686afdfcb4630e7
#
_cell.length_a   1.000
_cell.length_b   1.000
_cell.length_c   1.000
_cell.angle_alpha   90.00
_cell.angle_beta   90.00
_cell.angle_gamma   90.00
#
_symmetry.space_group_name_H-M   'P 1'
#
loop_
_entity.id
_entity.type
_entity.pdbx_description
1 polymer ?
#
loop_
_entity_poly.entity_id
_entity_poly.type
_entity_poly.pdbx_seq_one_letter_code
_entity_poly.pdbx_strand_id
1 'polypeptide(L)'
;MTEAVKPGGLRAARVAENEERIVRAAHELFVRNGYQATTLTAVADAAGVAHRTVYVRFGTKAALLRRVIDVALVGDLAPPDVVSREWYRTATTAPTLQERIAALAEGSARLLASAADVIAVAREAEPAEPLLAAAARAGRAATHDAIRAFWARARDDGLLPAGCDLAWLAETTSVLAHAETYLLMRETLQMTPKRYENWLATTWRRMAAAATQN
;
A
#
# COMPACT_ATOMS: atom_id res chain seq x y z
N MET A 1 -20.47 -14.94 -35.99
CA MET A 1 -19.03 -14.75 -36.28
C MET A 1 -18.28 -14.83 -34.96
N THR A 2 -17.68 -15.96 -34.68
CA THR A 2 -16.94 -16.23 -33.45
C THR A 2 -15.52 -15.71 -33.67
N GLU A 3 -15.17 -14.63 -33.00
CA GLU A 3 -13.84 -14.01 -33.07
C GLU A 3 -12.81 -15.00 -32.46
N ALA A 4 -11.91 -15.52 -33.27
CA ALA A 4 -10.86 -16.44 -32.84
C ALA A 4 -9.87 -15.69 -31.93
N VAL A 5 -9.86 -16.01 -30.62
CA VAL A 5 -8.89 -15.51 -29.65
C VAL A 5 -7.49 -15.87 -30.12
N LYS A 6 -6.64 -14.85 -30.36
CA LYS A 6 -5.25 -15.03 -30.82
C LYS A 6 -4.46 -15.88 -29.79
N PRO A 7 -3.60 -16.86 -30.28
CA PRO A 7 -2.85 -17.77 -29.37
C PRO A 7 -1.97 -17.08 -28.35
N GLY A 8 -1.54 -15.83 -28.57
CA GLY A 8 -0.80 -15.00 -27.62
C GLY A 8 -1.63 -14.54 -26.41
N GLY A 9 -2.93 -14.31 -26.60
CA GLY A 9 -3.83 -13.87 -25.54
C GLY A 9 -4.12 -14.96 -24.51
N LEU A 10 -4.31 -16.20 -24.95
CA LEU A 10 -4.54 -17.36 -24.05
C LEU A 10 -3.30 -17.68 -23.19
N ARG A 11 -2.09 -17.54 -23.74
CA ARG A 11 -0.86 -17.75 -22.99
C ARG A 11 -0.65 -16.65 -21.94
N ALA A 12 -0.89 -15.39 -22.30
CA ALA A 12 -0.82 -14.26 -21.37
C ALA A 12 -1.85 -14.37 -20.23
N ALA A 13 -3.09 -14.73 -20.55
CA ALA A 13 -4.14 -14.96 -19.56
C ALA A 13 -3.77 -16.08 -18.57
N ARG A 14 -3.22 -17.19 -19.04
CA ARG A 14 -2.78 -18.31 -18.21
C ARG A 14 -1.59 -17.94 -17.30
N VAL A 15 -0.69 -17.08 -17.78
CA VAL A 15 0.43 -16.55 -16.97
C VAL A 15 -0.10 -15.65 -15.86
N ALA A 16 -1.05 -14.76 -16.15
CA ALA A 16 -1.68 -13.88 -15.15
C ALA A 16 -2.46 -14.69 -14.11
N GLU A 17 -3.25 -15.68 -14.54
CA GLU A 17 -4.00 -16.56 -13.62
C GLU A 17 -3.05 -17.35 -12.68
N ASN A 18 -1.96 -17.88 -13.20
CA ASN A 18 -0.97 -18.57 -12.39
C ASN A 18 -0.30 -17.61 -11.39
N GLU A 19 0.03 -16.38 -11.81
CA GLU A 19 0.59 -15.37 -10.91
C GLU A 19 -0.38 -15.03 -9.78
N GLU A 20 -1.65 -14.85 -10.09
CA GLU A 20 -2.69 -14.57 -9.07
C GLU A 20 -2.79 -15.70 -8.03
N ARG A 21 -2.81 -16.97 -8.49
CA ARG A 21 -2.82 -18.14 -7.61
C ARG A 21 -1.58 -18.20 -6.72
N ILE A 22 -0.40 -17.94 -7.28
CA ILE A 22 0.86 -17.93 -6.53
C ILE A 22 0.85 -16.82 -5.48
N VAL A 23 0.47 -15.59 -5.86
CA VAL A 23 0.45 -14.43 -4.96
C VAL A 23 -0.53 -14.64 -3.81
N ARG A 24 -1.72 -15.19 -4.08
CA ARG A 24 -2.72 -15.52 -3.06
C ARG A 24 -2.20 -16.58 -2.08
N ALA A 25 -1.68 -17.69 -2.58
CA ALA A 25 -1.12 -18.75 -1.75
C ALA A 25 0.09 -18.25 -0.91
N ALA A 26 0.94 -17.41 -1.51
CA ALA A 26 2.05 -16.80 -0.81
C ALA A 26 1.58 -15.85 0.31
N HIS A 27 0.57 -15.02 0.04
CA HIS A 27 -0.03 -14.14 1.04
C HIS A 27 -0.49 -14.94 2.27
N GLU A 28 -1.29 -15.98 2.05
CA GLU A 28 -1.81 -16.82 3.14
C GLU A 28 -0.69 -17.52 3.94
N LEU A 29 0.34 -18.03 3.24
CA LEU A 29 1.46 -18.70 3.89
C LEU A 29 2.35 -17.72 4.66
N PHE A 30 2.65 -16.56 4.10
CA PHE A 30 3.44 -15.54 4.79
C PHE A 30 2.75 -15.02 6.04
N VAL A 31 1.46 -14.71 5.97
CA VAL A 31 0.70 -14.23 7.13
C VAL A 31 0.59 -15.30 8.22
N ARG A 32 0.35 -16.58 7.83
CA ARG A 32 0.18 -17.66 8.79
C ARG A 32 1.47 -18.15 9.43
N ASN A 33 2.56 -18.26 8.64
CA ASN A 33 3.78 -18.93 9.03
C ASN A 33 4.97 -17.98 9.25
N GLY A 34 4.85 -16.70 8.85
CA GLY A 34 5.95 -15.75 8.83
C GLY A 34 6.91 -15.96 7.65
N TYR A 35 7.91 -15.06 7.56
CA TYR A 35 8.88 -15.11 6.48
C TYR A 35 9.74 -16.35 6.50
N GLN A 36 10.32 -16.72 7.66
CA GLN A 36 11.32 -17.78 7.74
C GLN A 36 10.76 -19.16 7.37
N ALA A 37 9.59 -19.51 7.89
CA ALA A 37 8.99 -20.83 7.68
C ALA A 37 8.31 -20.99 6.30
N THR A 38 8.08 -19.91 5.56
CA THR A 38 7.52 -19.97 4.20
C THR A 38 8.61 -20.27 3.17
N THR A 39 8.38 -21.26 2.29
CA THR A 39 9.29 -21.63 1.20
C THR A 39 8.62 -21.47 -0.15
N LEU A 40 9.41 -21.23 -1.22
CA LEU A 40 8.88 -21.18 -2.58
C LEU A 40 8.23 -22.49 -3.02
N THR A 41 8.73 -23.62 -2.53
CA THR A 41 8.17 -24.95 -2.75
C THR A 41 6.77 -25.07 -2.14
N ALA A 42 6.62 -24.72 -0.85
CA ALA A 42 5.31 -24.75 -0.17
C ALA A 42 4.29 -23.80 -0.86
N VAL A 43 4.74 -22.65 -1.36
CA VAL A 43 3.87 -21.76 -2.15
C VAL A 43 3.45 -22.39 -3.46
N ALA A 44 4.36 -23.06 -4.17
CA ALA A 44 4.03 -23.73 -5.42
C ALA A 44 2.99 -24.86 -5.21
N ASP A 45 3.17 -25.67 -4.16
CA ASP A 45 2.24 -26.74 -3.80
C ASP A 45 0.85 -26.17 -3.45
N ALA A 46 0.80 -25.14 -2.60
CA ALA A 46 -0.45 -24.48 -2.22
C ALA A 46 -1.15 -23.80 -3.39
N ALA A 47 -0.38 -23.23 -4.33
CA ALA A 47 -0.91 -22.61 -5.55
C ALA A 47 -1.32 -23.64 -6.63
N GLY A 48 -0.95 -24.91 -6.48
CA GLY A 48 -1.17 -25.97 -7.48
C GLY A 48 -0.46 -25.69 -8.80
N VAL A 49 0.79 -25.19 -8.74
CA VAL A 49 1.65 -24.94 -9.89
C VAL A 49 2.97 -25.69 -9.77
N ALA A 50 3.66 -25.90 -10.90
CA ALA A 50 4.99 -26.52 -10.86
C ALA A 50 5.98 -25.62 -10.07
N HIS A 51 6.83 -26.18 -9.23
CA HIS A 51 7.87 -25.46 -8.48
C HIS A 51 8.73 -24.58 -9.38
N ARG A 52 9.13 -25.10 -10.55
CA ARG A 52 9.87 -24.33 -11.56
C ARG A 52 9.15 -23.04 -11.98
N THR A 53 7.82 -23.03 -12.00
CA THR A 53 7.04 -21.83 -12.39
C THR A 53 7.26 -20.70 -11.39
N VAL A 54 7.24 -21.00 -10.08
CA VAL A 54 7.48 -20.01 -9.03
C VAL A 54 8.92 -19.48 -9.06
N TYR A 55 9.90 -20.40 -9.19
CA TYR A 55 11.32 -20.02 -9.28
C TYR A 55 11.63 -19.16 -10.51
N VAL A 56 11.11 -19.51 -11.67
CA VAL A 56 11.33 -18.74 -12.91
C VAL A 56 10.67 -17.36 -12.83
N ARG A 57 9.50 -17.27 -12.18
CA ARG A 57 8.74 -16.01 -12.10
C ARG A 57 9.31 -15.02 -11.08
N PHE A 58 9.71 -15.49 -9.91
CA PHE A 58 10.06 -14.62 -8.77
C PHE A 58 11.54 -14.73 -8.38
N GLY A 59 12.21 -15.82 -8.68
CA GLY A 59 13.63 -16.04 -8.36
C GLY A 59 13.88 -16.27 -6.87
N THR A 60 13.45 -15.34 -6.00
CA THR A 60 13.69 -15.40 -4.56
C THR A 60 12.41 -15.25 -3.74
N LYS A 61 12.45 -15.72 -2.49
CA LYS A 61 11.37 -15.56 -1.52
C LYS A 61 11.11 -14.08 -1.21
N ALA A 62 12.15 -13.27 -1.12
CA ALA A 62 12.04 -11.84 -0.90
C ALA A 62 11.34 -11.13 -2.07
N ALA A 63 11.65 -11.50 -3.31
CA ALA A 63 10.98 -10.93 -4.49
C ALA A 63 9.51 -11.33 -4.55
N LEU A 64 9.18 -12.57 -4.16
CA LEU A 64 7.78 -13.01 -4.06
C LEU A 64 7.03 -12.22 -2.97
N LEU A 65 7.60 -12.07 -1.77
CA LEU A 65 6.95 -11.30 -0.69
C LEU A 65 6.76 -9.84 -1.09
N ARG A 66 7.75 -9.21 -1.73
CA ARG A 66 7.59 -7.86 -2.28
C ARG A 66 6.39 -7.79 -3.22
N ARG A 67 6.28 -8.75 -4.16
CA ARG A 67 5.15 -8.80 -5.10
C ARG A 67 3.80 -8.98 -4.38
N VAL A 68 3.75 -9.78 -3.33
CA VAL A 68 2.55 -9.94 -2.49
C VAL A 68 2.15 -8.61 -1.85
N ILE A 69 3.10 -7.83 -1.34
CA ILE A 69 2.83 -6.50 -0.78
C ILE A 69 2.31 -5.55 -1.86
N ASP A 70 2.95 -5.51 -3.03
CA ASP A 70 2.53 -4.66 -4.14
C ASP A 70 1.06 -4.94 -4.53
N VAL A 71 0.69 -6.22 -4.64
CA VAL A 71 -0.70 -6.62 -4.94
C VAL A 71 -1.66 -6.29 -3.79
N ALA A 72 -1.26 -6.51 -2.54
CA ALA A 72 -2.08 -6.19 -1.37
C ALA A 72 -2.39 -4.68 -1.27
N LEU A 73 -1.41 -3.82 -1.61
CA LEU A 73 -1.59 -2.37 -1.61
C LEU A 73 -2.56 -1.87 -2.69
N VAL A 74 -2.56 -2.47 -3.88
CA VAL A 74 -3.38 -1.96 -5.00
C VAL A 74 -4.64 -2.78 -5.25
N GLY A 75 -4.71 -4.00 -4.71
CA GLY A 75 -5.87 -4.90 -4.85
C GLY A 75 -5.90 -5.68 -6.18
N ASP A 76 -4.90 -5.52 -7.04
CA ASP A 76 -4.80 -6.21 -8.32
C ASP A 76 -3.33 -6.45 -8.73
N LEU A 77 -3.11 -7.17 -9.84
CA LEU A 77 -1.78 -7.46 -10.37
C LEU A 77 -1.13 -6.29 -11.14
N ALA A 78 -1.80 -5.15 -11.29
CA ALA A 78 -1.24 -3.98 -11.94
C ALA A 78 -0.02 -3.44 -11.16
N PRO A 79 0.89 -2.69 -11.78
CA PRO A 79 1.92 -1.98 -11.05
C PRO A 79 1.31 -1.05 -9.99
N PRO A 80 1.89 -0.95 -8.79
CA PRO A 80 1.38 -0.08 -7.76
C PRO A 80 1.45 1.38 -8.21
N ASP A 81 0.29 1.95 -8.46
CA ASP A 81 0.12 3.37 -8.79
C ASP A 81 -1.05 3.94 -7.99
N VAL A 82 -0.75 4.43 -6.81
CA VAL A 82 -1.71 5.02 -5.88
C VAL A 82 -2.28 6.33 -6.43
N VAL A 83 -1.45 7.09 -7.16
CA VAL A 83 -1.81 8.43 -7.66
C VAL A 83 -2.90 8.36 -8.75
N SER A 84 -2.94 7.30 -9.54
CA SER A 84 -3.97 7.09 -10.56
C SER A 84 -5.32 6.60 -10.01
N ARG A 85 -5.39 6.20 -8.74
CA ARG A 85 -6.61 5.66 -8.13
C ARG A 85 -7.69 6.74 -7.94
N GLU A 86 -8.96 6.36 -8.14
CA GLU A 86 -10.09 7.27 -8.07
C GLU A 86 -10.18 8.00 -6.72
N TRP A 87 -9.96 7.30 -5.61
CA TRP A 87 -9.98 7.91 -4.29
C TRP A 87 -8.87 8.97 -4.10
N TYR A 88 -7.67 8.75 -4.68
CA TYR A 88 -6.59 9.75 -4.61
C TYR A 88 -6.91 10.97 -5.49
N ARG A 89 -7.52 10.74 -6.66
CA ARG A 89 -8.02 11.82 -7.51
C ARG A 89 -9.08 12.64 -6.77
N THR A 90 -10.06 12.00 -6.12
CA THR A 90 -11.05 12.67 -5.28
C THR A 90 -10.38 13.47 -4.16
N ALA A 91 -9.41 12.88 -3.47
CA ALA A 91 -8.64 13.55 -2.43
C ALA A 91 -7.92 14.82 -2.92
N THR A 92 -7.53 14.87 -4.21
CA THR A 92 -6.78 16.01 -4.78
C THR A 92 -7.64 17.01 -5.53
N THR A 93 -8.93 16.75 -5.80
CA THR A 93 -9.80 17.59 -6.63
C THR A 93 -11.13 17.98 -6.00
N ALA A 94 -11.50 17.39 -4.84
CA ALA A 94 -12.74 17.76 -4.16
C ALA A 94 -12.75 19.26 -3.78
N PRO A 95 -13.94 19.89 -3.74
CA PRO A 95 -14.05 21.35 -3.62
C PRO A 95 -13.63 21.89 -2.24
N THR A 96 -13.70 21.08 -1.20
CA THR A 96 -13.37 21.51 0.17
C THR A 96 -12.20 20.71 0.76
N LEU A 97 -11.42 21.34 1.62
CA LEU A 97 -10.35 20.67 2.37
C LEU A 97 -10.88 19.48 3.18
N GLN A 98 -12.06 19.62 3.75
CA GLN A 98 -12.68 18.55 4.55
C GLN A 98 -12.94 17.29 3.72
N GLU A 99 -13.50 17.43 2.52
CA GLU A 99 -13.76 16.31 1.60
C GLU A 99 -12.46 15.68 1.13
N ARG A 100 -11.45 16.49 0.80
CA ARG A 100 -10.13 15.99 0.40
C ARG A 100 -9.48 15.15 1.49
N ILE A 101 -9.47 15.67 2.74
CA ILE A 101 -8.91 14.94 3.88
C ILE A 101 -9.71 13.65 4.14
N ALA A 102 -11.03 13.69 4.04
CA ALA A 102 -11.86 12.49 4.23
C ALA A 102 -11.52 11.41 3.19
N ALA A 103 -11.44 11.76 1.91
CA ALA A 103 -11.09 10.82 0.84
C ALA A 103 -9.66 10.26 1.00
N LEU A 104 -8.69 11.10 1.38
CA LEU A 104 -7.31 10.66 1.62
C LEU A 104 -7.24 9.70 2.81
N ALA A 105 -7.93 10.00 3.91
CA ALA A 105 -7.95 9.17 5.11
C ALA A 105 -8.62 7.81 4.85
N GLU A 106 -9.74 7.79 4.12
CA GLU A 106 -10.41 6.56 3.69
C GLU A 106 -9.49 5.70 2.83
N GLY A 107 -8.89 6.28 1.78
CA GLY A 107 -7.98 5.57 0.89
C GLY A 107 -6.75 5.03 1.63
N SER A 108 -6.13 5.83 2.49
CA SER A 108 -4.98 5.42 3.30
C SER A 108 -5.34 4.27 4.24
N ALA A 109 -6.45 4.37 4.97
CA ALA A 109 -6.88 3.33 5.90
C ALA A 109 -7.20 2.01 5.19
N ARG A 110 -7.82 2.08 4.00
CA ARG A 110 -8.11 0.90 3.16
C ARG A 110 -6.83 0.22 2.67
N LEU A 111 -5.88 0.99 2.12
CA LEU A 111 -4.58 0.47 1.67
C LEU A 111 -3.82 -0.21 2.81
N LEU A 112 -3.76 0.44 3.96
CA LEU A 112 -3.05 -0.09 5.12
C LEU A 112 -3.73 -1.33 5.67
N ALA A 113 -5.06 -1.36 5.73
CA ALA A 113 -5.80 -2.52 6.20
C ALA A 113 -5.58 -3.76 5.31
N SER A 114 -5.45 -3.58 4.00
CA SER A 114 -5.23 -4.70 3.07
C SER A 114 -3.80 -5.24 3.08
N ALA A 115 -2.80 -4.40 3.38
CA ALA A 115 -1.39 -4.77 3.25
C ALA A 115 -0.66 -4.95 4.60
N ALA A 116 -1.26 -4.53 5.72
CA ALA A 116 -0.58 -4.45 7.02
C ALA A 116 0.06 -5.77 7.46
N ASP A 117 -0.65 -6.91 7.29
CA ASP A 117 -0.16 -8.19 7.76
C ASP A 117 1.09 -8.64 6.98
N VAL A 118 1.09 -8.50 5.66
CA VAL A 118 2.27 -8.86 4.85
C VAL A 118 3.40 -7.84 4.99
N ILE A 119 3.10 -6.56 5.28
CA ILE A 119 4.11 -5.56 5.62
C ILE A 119 4.76 -5.90 6.97
N ALA A 120 3.99 -6.36 7.96
CA ALA A 120 4.53 -6.82 9.24
C ALA A 120 5.53 -7.97 9.05
N VAL A 121 5.18 -8.96 8.22
CA VAL A 121 6.08 -10.08 7.86
C VAL A 121 7.35 -9.57 7.17
N ALA A 122 7.24 -8.61 6.25
CA ALA A 122 8.40 -8.04 5.57
C ALA A 122 9.33 -7.29 6.52
N ARG A 123 8.77 -6.54 7.49
CA ARG A 123 9.56 -5.82 8.51
C ARG A 123 10.44 -6.75 9.35
N GLU A 124 9.96 -7.92 9.70
CA GLU A 124 10.76 -8.92 10.42
C GLU A 124 11.94 -9.43 9.56
N ALA A 125 11.78 -9.45 8.24
CA ALA A 125 12.80 -9.92 7.31
C ALA A 125 13.76 -8.81 6.82
N GLU A 126 13.41 -7.53 6.94
CA GLU A 126 14.23 -6.40 6.46
C GLU A 126 15.71 -6.46 6.89
N PRO A 127 16.07 -6.83 8.14
CA PRO A 127 17.48 -6.86 8.53
C PRO A 127 18.34 -7.88 7.76
N ALA A 128 17.71 -8.96 7.28
CA ALA A 128 18.39 -10.04 6.55
C ALA A 128 18.21 -9.98 5.03
N GLU A 129 17.25 -9.19 4.54
CA GLU A 129 16.85 -9.15 3.14
C GLU A 129 16.98 -7.72 2.54
N PRO A 130 18.12 -7.39 1.91
CA PRO A 130 18.38 -6.06 1.37
C PRO A 130 17.30 -5.57 0.39
N LEU A 131 16.69 -6.49 -0.38
CA LEU A 131 15.60 -6.17 -1.30
C LEU A 131 14.37 -5.65 -0.57
N LEU A 132 13.98 -6.28 0.54
CA LEU A 132 12.84 -5.85 1.35
C LEU A 132 13.14 -4.54 2.07
N ALA A 133 14.34 -4.37 2.61
CA ALA A 133 14.78 -3.11 3.22
C ALA A 133 14.75 -1.94 2.23
N ALA A 134 15.18 -2.16 0.99
CA ALA A 134 15.13 -1.16 -0.06
C ALA A 134 13.69 -0.82 -0.45
N ALA A 135 12.83 -1.84 -0.59
CA ALA A 135 11.42 -1.66 -0.91
C ALA A 135 10.67 -0.89 0.19
N ALA A 136 10.95 -1.19 1.46
CA ALA A 136 10.37 -0.49 2.60
C ALA A 136 10.77 0.99 2.65
N ARG A 137 12.07 1.30 2.41
CA ARG A 137 12.53 2.70 2.31
C ARG A 137 11.83 3.44 1.16
N ALA A 138 11.74 2.81 -0.01
CA ALA A 138 11.06 3.40 -1.16
C ALA A 138 9.56 3.63 -0.88
N GLY A 139 8.89 2.69 -0.23
CA GLY A 139 7.48 2.83 0.16
C GLY A 139 7.24 3.98 1.14
N ARG A 140 8.10 4.12 2.16
CA ARG A 140 8.04 5.27 3.09
C ARG A 140 8.26 6.60 2.39
N ALA A 141 9.25 6.68 1.49
CA ALA A 141 9.50 7.89 0.70
C ALA A 141 8.29 8.23 -0.21
N ALA A 142 7.72 7.24 -0.90
CA ALA A 142 6.55 7.44 -1.74
C ALA A 142 5.33 7.92 -0.94
N THR A 143 5.11 7.42 0.27
CA THR A 143 4.04 7.90 1.17
C THR A 143 4.27 9.36 1.54
N HIS A 144 5.50 9.73 1.93
CA HIS A 144 5.83 11.11 2.24
C HIS A 144 5.61 12.04 1.04
N ASP A 145 6.07 11.65 -0.15
CA ASP A 145 5.91 12.44 -1.37
C ASP A 145 4.44 12.62 -1.77
N ALA A 146 3.62 11.57 -1.63
CA ALA A 146 2.19 11.63 -1.91
C ALA A 146 1.45 12.58 -0.94
N ILE A 147 1.77 12.53 0.35
CA ILE A 147 1.19 13.44 1.36
C ILE A 147 1.66 14.87 1.13
N ARG A 148 2.93 15.09 0.81
CA ARG A 148 3.46 16.41 0.46
C ARG A 148 2.76 17.00 -0.77
N ALA A 149 2.57 16.20 -1.82
CA ALA A 149 1.85 16.61 -3.02
C ALA A 149 0.38 16.95 -2.73
N PHE A 150 -0.28 16.20 -1.87
CA PHE A 150 -1.64 16.48 -1.42
C PHE A 150 -1.76 17.86 -0.75
N TRP A 151 -0.89 18.18 0.21
CA TRP A 151 -0.93 19.47 0.89
C TRP A 151 -0.52 20.63 0.00
N ALA A 152 0.47 20.44 -0.89
CA ALA A 152 0.85 21.43 -1.88
C ALA A 152 -0.33 21.77 -2.79
N ARG A 153 -1.05 20.75 -3.27
CA ARG A 153 -2.24 20.95 -4.10
C ARG A 153 -3.36 21.67 -3.34
N ALA A 154 -3.60 21.32 -2.08
CA ALA A 154 -4.60 21.99 -1.26
C ALA A 154 -4.27 23.49 -1.06
N ARG A 155 -2.99 23.84 -0.89
CA ARG A 155 -2.53 25.23 -0.84
C ARG A 155 -2.77 25.95 -2.16
N ASP A 156 -2.35 25.35 -3.27
CA ASP A 156 -2.43 25.97 -4.61
C ASP A 156 -3.88 26.23 -5.02
N ASP A 157 -4.81 25.42 -4.54
CA ASP A 157 -6.25 25.61 -4.71
C ASP A 157 -6.88 26.57 -3.66
N GLY A 158 -6.08 27.20 -2.80
CA GLY A 158 -6.55 28.19 -1.81
C GLY A 158 -7.32 27.57 -0.62
N LEU A 159 -7.18 26.27 -0.37
CA LEU A 159 -7.90 25.58 0.70
C LEU A 159 -7.18 25.60 2.05
N LEU A 160 -5.93 26.05 2.10
CA LEU A 160 -5.17 26.25 3.32
C LEU A 160 -5.05 27.72 3.69
N PRO A 161 -4.94 28.04 4.99
CA PRO A 161 -4.71 29.40 5.44
C PRO A 161 -3.41 30.01 4.88
N ALA A 162 -3.38 31.32 4.70
CA ALA A 162 -2.16 32.01 4.35
C ALA A 162 -1.10 31.85 5.45
N GLY A 163 0.17 31.59 5.03
CA GLY A 163 1.27 31.37 5.98
C GLY A 163 1.34 29.96 6.58
N CYS A 164 0.55 29.00 6.06
CA CYS A 164 0.62 27.61 6.50
C CYS A 164 2.03 27.01 6.29
N ASP A 165 2.62 26.45 7.35
CA ASP A 165 3.88 25.68 7.26
C ASP A 165 3.62 24.33 6.61
N LEU A 166 3.79 24.28 5.29
CA LEU A 166 3.59 23.08 4.50
C LEU A 166 4.61 21.98 4.77
N ALA A 167 5.85 22.35 5.11
CA ALA A 167 6.90 21.38 5.38
C ALA A 167 6.54 20.60 6.65
N TRP A 168 6.28 21.34 7.75
CA TRP A 168 5.84 20.75 8.99
C TRP A 168 4.56 19.90 8.83
N LEU A 169 3.57 20.42 8.10
CA LEU A 169 2.31 19.72 7.89
C LEU A 169 2.52 18.40 7.13
N ALA A 170 3.32 18.42 6.05
CA ALA A 170 3.61 17.22 5.26
C ALA A 170 4.42 16.20 6.05
N GLU A 171 5.49 16.62 6.73
CA GLU A 171 6.33 15.75 7.55
C GLU A 171 5.54 15.08 8.65
N THR A 172 4.77 15.87 9.43
CA THR A 172 4.01 15.35 10.57
C THR A 172 2.88 14.41 10.13
N THR A 173 2.12 14.80 9.09
CA THR A 173 0.97 14.02 8.65
C THR A 173 1.35 12.76 7.86
N SER A 174 2.51 12.74 7.18
CA SER A 174 2.99 11.55 6.48
C SER A 174 3.32 10.40 7.43
N VAL A 175 3.89 10.68 8.60
CA VAL A 175 4.19 9.66 9.62
C VAL A 175 2.92 8.92 10.05
N LEU A 176 1.80 9.64 10.13
CA LEU A 176 0.51 9.04 10.50
C LEU A 176 -0.07 8.14 9.41
N ALA A 177 0.36 8.27 8.17
CA ALA A 177 -0.08 7.44 7.04
C ALA A 177 0.84 6.23 6.78
N HIS A 178 1.86 6.01 7.59
CA HIS A 178 2.76 4.88 7.43
C HIS A 178 2.17 3.59 8.00
N ALA A 179 2.56 2.47 7.40
CA ALA A 179 2.13 1.13 7.84
C ALA A 179 2.52 0.85 9.29
N GLU A 180 3.68 1.37 9.73
CA GLU A 180 4.16 1.25 11.11
C GLU A 180 3.19 1.88 12.11
N THR A 181 2.69 3.07 11.79
CA THR A 181 1.72 3.76 12.65
C THR A 181 0.39 3.00 12.69
N TYR A 182 -0.09 2.52 11.54
CA TYR A 182 -1.31 1.71 11.49
C TYR A 182 -1.18 0.43 12.32
N LEU A 183 -0.08 -0.31 12.17
CA LEU A 183 0.19 -1.54 12.93
C LEU A 183 0.24 -1.25 14.43
N LEU A 184 0.96 -0.22 14.85
CA LEU A 184 1.03 0.18 16.25
C LEU A 184 -0.36 0.52 16.83
N MET A 185 -1.15 1.30 16.10
CA MET A 185 -2.50 1.69 16.53
C MET A 185 -3.46 0.49 16.58
N ARG A 186 -3.35 -0.43 15.62
CA ARG A 186 -4.11 -1.68 15.60
C ARG A 186 -3.77 -2.57 16.79
N GLU A 187 -2.49 -2.78 17.05
CA GLU A 187 -2.00 -3.69 18.09
C GLU A 187 -2.18 -3.12 19.49
N THR A 188 -1.87 -1.84 19.70
CA THR A 188 -1.90 -1.20 21.02
C THR A 188 -3.30 -0.74 21.41
N LEU A 189 -4.03 -0.13 20.47
CA LEU A 189 -5.32 0.50 20.73
C LEU A 189 -6.51 -0.26 20.17
N GLN A 190 -6.27 -1.44 19.58
CA GLN A 190 -7.30 -2.29 18.96
C GLN A 190 -8.14 -1.51 17.94
N MET A 191 -7.48 -0.62 17.16
CA MET A 191 -8.18 0.19 16.17
C MET A 191 -8.63 -0.67 14.99
N THR A 192 -9.92 -0.61 14.68
CA THR A 192 -10.44 -1.11 13.40
C THR A 192 -10.04 -0.17 12.26
N PRO A 193 -10.05 -0.63 10.98
CA PRO A 193 -9.76 0.23 9.83
C PRO A 193 -10.62 1.50 9.82
N LYS A 194 -11.91 1.39 10.12
CA LYS A 194 -12.82 2.54 10.17
C LYS A 194 -12.52 3.51 11.31
N ARG A 195 -12.10 3.00 12.46
CA ARG A 195 -11.67 3.85 13.57
C ARG A 195 -10.37 4.59 13.23
N TYR A 196 -9.44 3.92 12.55
CA TYR A 196 -8.20 4.54 12.08
C TYR A 196 -8.45 5.62 11.01
N GLU A 197 -9.32 5.38 10.04
CA GLU A 197 -9.78 6.35 9.05
C GLU A 197 -10.31 7.63 9.73
N ASN A 198 -11.23 7.48 10.67
CA ASN A 198 -11.84 8.61 11.39
C ASN A 198 -10.79 9.37 12.22
N TRP A 199 -9.85 8.65 12.81
CA TRP A 199 -8.74 9.23 13.56
C TRP A 199 -7.80 10.03 12.66
N LEU A 200 -7.40 9.48 11.50
CA LEU A 200 -6.59 10.19 10.50
C LEU A 200 -7.29 11.48 10.04
N ALA A 201 -8.53 11.38 9.59
CA ALA A 201 -9.29 12.52 9.10
C ALA A 201 -9.42 13.63 10.17
N THR A 202 -9.68 13.27 11.41
CA THR A 202 -9.80 14.22 12.51
C THR A 202 -8.46 14.87 12.86
N THR A 203 -7.40 14.06 12.91
CA THR A 203 -6.05 14.52 13.26
C THR A 203 -5.49 15.45 12.18
N TRP A 204 -5.60 15.08 10.93
CA TRP A 204 -5.13 15.90 9.80
C TRP A 204 -5.87 17.24 9.70
N ARG A 205 -7.18 17.26 9.94
CA ARG A 205 -7.94 18.54 10.01
C ARG A 205 -7.45 19.45 11.13
N ARG A 206 -7.19 18.89 12.32
CA ARG A 206 -6.65 19.66 13.46
C ARG A 206 -5.26 20.20 13.17
N MET A 207 -4.40 19.39 12.55
CA MET A 207 -3.04 19.82 12.16
C MET A 207 -3.08 20.90 11.10
N ALA A 208 -3.92 20.80 10.09
CA ALA A 208 -4.08 21.84 9.06
C ALA A 208 -4.55 23.18 9.66
N ALA A 209 -5.46 23.13 10.66
CA ALA A 209 -5.90 24.33 11.36
C ALA A 209 -4.79 24.92 12.27
N ALA A 210 -3.92 24.09 12.85
CA ALA A 210 -2.82 24.53 13.73
C ALA A 210 -1.59 25.02 12.96
N ALA A 211 -1.40 24.62 11.71
CA ALA A 211 -0.21 24.91 10.90
C ALA A 211 0.00 26.42 10.58
N THR A 212 -0.89 27.28 11.03
CA THR A 212 -0.80 28.77 10.89
C THR A 212 -0.33 29.46 12.16
N GLN A 213 -0.05 28.73 13.23
CA GLN A 213 0.21 29.33 14.56
C GLN A 213 1.69 29.41 14.93
N ASN A 214 2.61 29.15 13.98
CA ASN A 214 4.07 29.25 14.22
C ASN A 214 4.69 30.37 13.40
#